data_1c2175c0fb20ef2e8d67c465e8c3878e
#
_entry.id   1c2175c0fb20ef2e8d67c465e8c3878e
#
_cell.length_a   1.000
_cell.length_b   1.000
_cell.length_c   1.000
_cell.angle_alpha   90.00
_cell.angle_beta   90.00
_cell.angle_gamma   90.00
#
_symmetry.space_group_name_H-M   'P 1'
#
loop_
_entity.id
_entity.type
_entity.pdbx_description
1 polymer ?
#
loop_
_entity_poly.entity_id
_entity_poly.type
_entity_poly.pdbx_seq_one_letter_code
_entity_poly.pdbx_strand_id
1 'polypeptide(L)'
;MKFSYLYLTLLIIWVEPLKANVDINEIIDNMYYEIVNTKKKYLSIKSNLRSPYINNYSLYTNYLDSLRLLAGNLEIKRQKLFLSIIDIDLSDEDIYFINELNNNSILLFNIINSFGRIYDTYLINMISSEYSLEQYSLDMESLLRLEKKYSLFKL
;
A
#
# COMPACT_ATOMS: atom_id res chain seq x y z
N MET A 1 21.98 21.89 47.24
CA MET A 1 21.75 21.25 45.91
C MET A 1 21.24 19.82 46.05
N LYS A 2 20.09 19.58 46.67
CA LYS A 2 19.48 18.20 46.79
C LYS A 2 18.02 18.12 46.41
N PHE A 3 17.42 19.20 45.88
CA PHE A 3 15.99 19.22 45.53
C PHE A 3 15.72 18.96 44.04
N SER A 4 16.75 18.94 43.17
CA SER A 4 16.59 18.80 41.72
C SER A 4 16.32 17.38 41.26
N TYR A 5 16.76 16.37 42.00
CA TYR A 5 16.59 14.97 41.59
C TYR A 5 15.22 14.38 41.95
N LEU A 6 14.54 14.95 42.97
CA LEU A 6 13.22 14.47 43.38
C LEU A 6 12.12 14.83 42.37
N TYR A 7 12.26 15.96 41.66
CA TYR A 7 11.32 16.38 40.63
C TYR A 7 11.46 15.58 39.35
N LEU A 8 12.69 15.12 39.00
CA LEU A 8 12.92 14.34 37.81
C LEU A 8 12.38 12.91 37.97
N THR A 9 12.47 12.32 39.15
CA THR A 9 11.92 10.99 39.45
C THR A 9 10.40 10.99 39.53
N LEU A 10 9.77 12.08 39.99
CA LEU A 10 8.31 12.23 39.99
C LEU A 10 7.73 12.42 38.57
N LEU A 11 8.47 13.04 37.65
CA LEU A 11 8.05 13.20 36.25
C LEU A 11 8.14 11.90 35.46
N ILE A 12 9.02 10.98 35.84
CA ILE A 12 9.16 9.66 35.19
C ILE A 12 8.07 8.68 35.65
N ILE A 13 7.52 8.86 36.86
CA ILE A 13 6.47 7.98 37.42
C ILE A 13 5.07 8.32 36.89
N TRP A 14 4.87 9.52 36.31
CA TRP A 14 3.57 9.97 35.78
C TRP A 14 3.38 9.86 34.27
N VAL A 15 4.32 9.30 33.56
CA VAL A 15 4.09 8.82 32.21
C VAL A 15 3.83 7.31 32.29
N GLU A 16 2.78 6.92 33.00
CA GLU A 16 2.07 5.71 32.56
C GLU A 16 1.65 6.03 31.11
N PRO A 17 2.07 5.24 30.13
CA PRO A 17 1.46 5.34 28.84
C PRO A 17 -0.03 5.11 29.13
N LEU A 18 -0.85 6.12 28.88
CA LEU A 18 -2.26 5.90 28.59
C LEU A 18 -2.23 4.83 27.50
N LYS A 19 -2.30 3.56 27.86
CA LYS A 19 -2.69 2.48 26.97
C LYS A 19 -4.11 2.90 26.59
N ALA A 20 -4.21 3.72 25.56
CA ALA A 20 -5.46 3.86 24.85
C ALA A 20 -5.90 2.43 24.62
N ASN A 21 -7.11 2.11 25.07
CA ASN A 21 -7.70 0.79 24.84
C ASN A 21 -7.95 0.75 23.33
N VAL A 22 -6.91 0.36 22.59
CA VAL A 22 -6.92 0.39 21.13
C VAL A 22 -7.79 -0.79 20.75
N ASP A 23 -8.94 -0.50 20.18
CA ASP A 23 -9.83 -1.53 19.66
C ASP A 23 -9.17 -2.16 18.42
N ILE A 24 -8.76 -3.42 18.58
CA ILE A 24 -8.12 -4.19 17.51
C ILE A 24 -9.03 -4.29 16.28
N ASN A 25 -10.36 -4.38 16.48
CA ASN A 25 -11.32 -4.44 15.40
C ASN A 25 -11.30 -3.14 14.58
N GLU A 26 -11.21 -1.98 15.26
CA GLU A 26 -11.10 -0.69 14.57
C GLU A 26 -9.83 -0.62 13.71
N ILE A 27 -8.72 -1.16 14.20
CA ILE A 27 -7.46 -1.20 13.43
C ILE A 27 -7.61 -2.10 12.20
N ILE A 28 -8.18 -3.29 12.37
CA ILE A 28 -8.43 -4.26 11.30
C ILE A 28 -9.36 -3.67 10.24
N ASP A 29 -10.47 -3.08 10.65
CA ASP A 29 -11.46 -2.46 9.76
C ASP A 29 -10.87 -1.27 8.99
N ASN A 30 -10.08 -0.42 9.65
CA ASN A 30 -9.41 0.69 9.01
C ASN A 30 -8.43 0.20 7.93
N MET A 31 -7.64 -0.84 8.20
CA MET A 31 -6.71 -1.38 7.21
C MET A 31 -7.44 -2.05 6.04
N TYR A 32 -8.52 -2.79 6.33
CA TYR A 32 -9.38 -3.35 5.30
C TYR A 32 -9.93 -2.27 4.36
N TYR A 33 -10.50 -1.20 4.95
CA TYR A 33 -11.01 -0.06 4.19
C TYR A 33 -9.95 0.58 3.29
N GLU A 34 -8.73 0.74 3.81
CA GLU A 34 -7.62 1.31 3.05
C GLU A 34 -7.21 0.44 1.86
N ILE A 35 -7.18 -0.88 2.02
CA ILE A 35 -6.88 -1.82 0.94
C ILE A 35 -7.96 -1.71 -0.16
N VAL A 36 -9.24 -1.73 0.24
CA VAL A 36 -10.37 -1.62 -0.70
C VAL A 36 -10.35 -0.28 -1.46
N ASN A 37 -10.11 0.82 -0.74
CA ASN A 37 -10.05 2.15 -1.33
C ASN A 37 -8.84 2.31 -2.27
N THR A 38 -7.69 1.79 -1.88
CA THR A 38 -6.48 1.76 -2.71
C THR A 38 -6.71 0.97 -3.99
N LYS A 39 -7.35 -0.20 -3.90
CA LYS A 39 -7.72 -1.01 -5.07
C LYS A 39 -8.66 -0.25 -6.02
N LYS A 40 -9.68 0.44 -5.49
CA LYS A 40 -10.60 1.26 -6.31
C LYS A 40 -9.85 2.37 -7.05
N LYS A 41 -8.98 3.09 -6.36
CA LYS A 41 -8.15 4.15 -6.96
C LYS A 41 -7.22 3.60 -8.04
N TYR A 42 -6.55 2.47 -7.77
CA TYR A 42 -5.72 1.79 -8.74
C TYR A 42 -6.49 1.44 -10.02
N LEU A 43 -7.66 0.81 -9.90
CA LEU A 43 -8.48 0.44 -11.04
C LEU A 43 -8.96 1.66 -11.84
N SER A 44 -9.26 2.77 -11.19
CA SER A 44 -9.59 4.03 -11.83
C SER A 44 -8.41 4.58 -12.65
N ILE A 45 -7.21 4.62 -12.08
CA ILE A 45 -6.01 5.07 -12.80
C ILE A 45 -5.73 4.13 -13.96
N LYS A 46 -5.77 2.82 -13.74
CA LYS A 46 -5.54 1.81 -14.79
C LYS A 46 -6.52 1.95 -15.96
N SER A 47 -7.80 2.26 -15.69
CA SER A 47 -8.80 2.44 -16.74
C SER A 47 -8.50 3.65 -17.63
N ASN A 48 -7.91 4.70 -17.08
CA ASN A 48 -7.52 5.90 -17.82
C ASN A 48 -6.25 5.69 -18.65
N LEU A 49 -5.40 4.72 -18.26
CA LEU A 49 -4.14 4.39 -18.95
C LEU A 49 -4.29 3.28 -20.02
N ARG A 50 -5.52 2.82 -20.33
CA ARG A 50 -5.74 1.71 -21.28
C ARG A 50 -5.41 2.01 -22.72
N SER A 51 -5.33 3.28 -23.11
CA SER A 51 -5.03 3.63 -24.50
C SER A 51 -3.52 3.74 -24.71
N PRO A 52 -2.91 2.96 -25.62
CA PRO A 52 -1.51 3.12 -25.97
C PRO A 52 -1.23 4.36 -26.82
N TYR A 53 -2.26 5.09 -27.27
CA TYR A 53 -2.12 6.29 -28.08
C TYR A 53 -2.02 7.52 -27.18
N ILE A 54 -0.81 7.92 -26.86
CA ILE A 54 -0.54 9.00 -25.94
C ILE A 54 -0.40 10.31 -26.69
N ASN A 55 -1.47 11.09 -26.76
CA ASN A 55 -1.39 12.45 -27.26
C ASN A 55 -0.97 13.48 -26.19
N ASN A 56 -0.83 13.05 -24.92
CA ASN A 56 -0.54 13.96 -23.82
C ASN A 56 0.40 13.33 -22.78
N TYR A 57 1.71 13.45 -22.99
CA TYR A 57 2.76 12.93 -22.12
C TYR A 57 2.62 13.43 -20.66
N SER A 58 2.28 14.70 -20.46
CA SER A 58 2.11 15.27 -19.12
C SER A 58 0.99 14.58 -18.31
N LEU A 59 -0.10 14.17 -18.96
CA LEU A 59 -1.18 13.46 -18.31
C LEU A 59 -0.71 12.07 -17.80
N TYR A 60 0.11 11.40 -18.57
CA TYR A 60 0.62 10.07 -18.23
C TYR A 60 1.63 10.10 -17.10
N THR A 61 2.54 11.08 -17.08
CA THR A 61 3.47 11.25 -15.96
C THR A 61 2.70 11.51 -14.66
N ASN A 62 1.64 12.31 -14.69
CA ASN A 62 0.78 12.54 -13.53
C ASN A 62 0.09 11.24 -13.03
N TYR A 63 -0.32 10.35 -13.92
CA TYR A 63 -0.88 9.05 -13.53
C TYR A 63 0.18 8.13 -12.92
N LEU A 64 1.40 8.10 -13.49
CA LEU A 64 2.50 7.33 -12.92
C LEU A 64 2.88 7.81 -11.53
N ASP A 65 2.94 9.11 -11.32
CA ASP A 65 3.21 9.69 -10.00
C ASP A 65 2.07 9.39 -9.02
N SER A 66 0.84 9.38 -9.49
CA SER A 66 -0.32 8.96 -8.69
C SER A 66 -0.24 7.49 -8.28
N LEU A 67 0.24 6.60 -9.16
CA LEU A 67 0.46 5.18 -8.82
C LEU A 67 1.57 5.02 -7.79
N ARG A 68 2.70 5.73 -7.95
CA ARG A 68 3.81 5.71 -6.98
C ARG A 68 3.37 6.19 -5.60
N LEU A 69 2.62 7.29 -5.56
CA LEU A 69 2.05 7.82 -4.32
C LEU A 69 1.07 6.85 -3.67
N LEU A 70 0.22 6.22 -4.48
CA LEU A 70 -0.77 5.25 -4.01
C LEU A 70 -0.09 4.02 -3.38
N ALA A 71 0.94 3.48 -4.01
CA ALA A 71 1.73 2.38 -3.48
C ALA A 71 2.46 2.77 -2.18
N GLY A 72 3.11 3.94 -2.16
CA GLY A 72 3.81 4.44 -0.98
C GLY A 72 2.89 4.65 0.22
N ASN A 73 1.70 5.22 0.00
CA ASN A 73 0.72 5.43 1.06
C ASN A 73 0.20 4.10 1.64
N LEU A 74 -0.04 3.10 0.78
CA LEU A 74 -0.45 1.76 1.24
C LEU A 74 0.63 1.12 2.12
N GLU A 75 1.89 1.22 1.72
CA GLU A 75 3.02 0.68 2.50
C GLU A 75 3.17 1.37 3.86
N ILE A 76 3.06 2.71 3.91
CA ILE A 76 3.10 3.47 5.16
C ILE A 76 1.97 3.02 6.11
N LYS A 77 0.76 2.81 5.59
CA LYS A 77 -0.37 2.36 6.39
C LYS A 77 -0.19 0.93 6.89
N ARG A 78 0.35 0.05 6.05
CA ARG A 78 0.73 -1.30 6.44
C ARG A 78 1.74 -1.29 7.59
N GLN A 79 2.77 -0.48 7.51
CA GLN A 79 3.77 -0.35 8.58
C GLN A 79 3.15 0.19 9.87
N LYS A 80 2.26 1.20 9.78
CA LYS A 80 1.53 1.73 10.93
C LYS A 80 0.65 0.68 11.61
N LEU A 81 -0.01 -0.20 10.84
CA LEU A 81 -0.75 -1.33 11.38
C LEU A 81 0.14 -2.16 12.32
N PHE A 82 1.33 -2.59 11.85
CA PHE A 82 2.23 -3.40 12.67
C PHE A 82 2.72 -2.67 13.92
N LEU A 83 3.01 -1.38 13.81
CA LEU A 83 3.44 -0.57 14.96
C LEU A 83 2.32 -0.43 16.00
N SER A 84 1.06 -0.35 15.56
CA SER A 84 -0.07 -0.18 16.47
C SER A 84 -0.45 -1.45 17.24
N ILE A 85 -0.02 -2.62 16.77
CA ILE A 85 -0.36 -3.91 17.41
C ILE A 85 0.80 -4.56 18.18
N ILE A 86 1.98 -3.93 18.21
CA ILE A 86 3.22 -4.55 18.73
C ILE A 86 3.12 -4.92 20.21
N ASP A 87 2.34 -4.17 20.99
CA ASP A 87 2.15 -4.35 22.43
C ASP A 87 0.73 -4.85 22.80
N ILE A 88 -0.03 -5.33 21.82
CA ILE A 88 -1.39 -5.82 22.02
C ILE A 88 -1.34 -7.35 22.13
N ASP A 89 -2.03 -7.89 23.14
CA ASP A 89 -2.24 -9.33 23.25
C ASP A 89 -3.35 -9.73 22.25
N LEU A 90 -2.94 -10.43 21.18
CA LEU A 90 -3.78 -10.78 20.06
C LEU A 90 -4.29 -12.21 20.19
N SER A 91 -5.56 -12.43 19.88
CA SER A 91 -6.10 -13.78 19.71
C SER A 91 -5.57 -14.43 18.42
N ASP A 92 -5.66 -15.77 18.32
CA ASP A 92 -5.28 -16.49 17.09
C ASP A 92 -6.10 -16.02 15.88
N GLU A 93 -7.35 -15.62 16.08
CA GLU A 93 -8.24 -15.09 15.05
C GLU A 93 -7.76 -13.71 14.57
N ASP A 94 -7.39 -12.82 15.49
CA ASP A 94 -6.82 -11.50 15.14
C ASP A 94 -5.51 -11.65 14.35
N ILE A 95 -4.63 -12.54 14.79
CA ILE A 95 -3.38 -12.85 14.10
C ILE A 95 -3.65 -13.34 12.68
N TYR A 96 -4.64 -14.20 12.48
CA TYR A 96 -5.03 -14.69 11.17
C TYR A 96 -5.49 -13.54 10.26
N PHE A 97 -6.43 -12.70 10.73
CA PHE A 97 -6.92 -11.57 9.94
C PHE A 97 -5.84 -10.54 9.63
N ILE A 98 -4.99 -10.20 10.59
CA ILE A 98 -3.88 -9.28 10.39
C ILE A 98 -2.91 -9.82 9.33
N ASN A 99 -2.59 -11.11 9.36
CA ASN A 99 -1.73 -11.73 8.35
C ASN A 99 -2.37 -11.72 6.96
N GLU A 100 -3.68 -11.95 6.86
CA GLU A 100 -4.43 -11.84 5.60
C GLU A 100 -4.38 -10.40 5.04
N LEU A 101 -4.65 -9.40 5.87
CA LEU A 101 -4.58 -7.99 5.48
C LEU A 101 -3.17 -7.60 5.04
N ASN A 102 -2.15 -8.06 5.75
CA ASN A 102 -0.76 -7.84 5.38
C ASN A 102 -0.43 -8.43 4.01
N ASN A 103 -0.80 -9.69 3.77
CA ASN A 103 -0.55 -10.37 2.51
C ASN A 103 -1.28 -9.69 1.34
N ASN A 104 -2.52 -9.28 1.55
CA ASN A 104 -3.31 -8.54 0.57
C ASN A 104 -2.71 -7.17 0.27
N SER A 105 -2.20 -6.47 1.29
CA SER A 105 -1.52 -5.18 1.11
C SER A 105 -0.24 -5.31 0.29
N ILE A 106 0.60 -6.30 0.60
CA ILE A 106 1.83 -6.59 -0.14
C ILE A 106 1.51 -6.94 -1.60
N LEU A 107 0.51 -7.77 -1.82
CA LEU A 107 0.12 -8.17 -3.17
C LEU A 107 -0.41 -6.99 -3.99
N LEU A 108 -1.26 -6.14 -3.39
CA LEU A 108 -1.75 -4.93 -4.04
C LEU A 108 -0.63 -3.93 -4.33
N PHE A 109 0.29 -3.73 -3.39
CA PHE A 109 1.49 -2.92 -3.58
C PHE A 109 2.33 -3.41 -4.78
N ASN A 110 2.55 -4.72 -4.87
CA ASN A 110 3.31 -5.32 -5.97
C ASN A 110 2.59 -5.17 -7.32
N ILE A 111 1.26 -5.30 -7.35
CA ILE A 111 0.44 -5.08 -8.55
C ILE A 111 0.57 -3.63 -9.03
N ILE A 112 0.40 -2.65 -8.14
CA ILE A 112 0.49 -1.22 -8.47
C ILE A 112 1.87 -0.88 -9.03
N ASN A 113 2.93 -1.33 -8.36
CA ASN A 113 4.31 -1.08 -8.79
C ASN A 113 4.65 -1.79 -10.11
N SER A 114 4.15 -3.02 -10.32
CA SER A 114 4.37 -3.74 -11.58
C SER A 114 3.68 -3.03 -12.74
N PHE A 115 2.45 -2.57 -12.54
CA PHE A 115 1.73 -1.79 -13.54
C PHE A 115 2.44 -0.47 -13.85
N GLY A 116 2.88 0.26 -12.82
CA GLY A 116 3.64 1.50 -12.99
C GLY A 116 4.93 1.29 -13.79
N ARG A 117 5.69 0.21 -13.50
CA ARG A 117 6.91 -0.12 -14.25
C ARG A 117 6.64 -0.48 -15.70
N ILE A 118 5.62 -1.29 -15.98
CA ILE A 118 5.25 -1.67 -17.36
C ILE A 118 4.94 -0.40 -18.15
N TYR A 119 4.15 0.50 -17.59
CA TYR A 119 3.78 1.75 -18.24
C TYR A 119 4.96 2.69 -18.42
N ASP A 120 5.81 2.86 -17.41
CA ASP A 120 7.00 3.71 -17.46
C ASP A 120 7.97 3.22 -18.54
N THR A 121 8.22 1.89 -18.57
CA THR A 121 9.05 1.25 -19.59
C THR A 121 8.44 1.44 -20.99
N TYR A 122 7.14 1.27 -21.13
CA TYR A 122 6.44 1.48 -22.39
C TYR A 122 6.56 2.93 -22.88
N LEU A 123 6.38 3.92 -22.00
CA LEU A 123 6.49 5.34 -22.32
C LEU A 123 7.90 5.73 -22.76
N ILE A 124 8.92 5.27 -22.03
CA ILE A 124 10.33 5.58 -22.35
C ILE A 124 10.70 4.96 -23.68
N ASN A 125 10.30 3.72 -23.94
CA ASN A 125 10.70 2.99 -25.12
C ASN A 125 9.84 3.29 -26.36
N MET A 126 8.68 3.91 -26.21
CA MET A 126 7.97 4.52 -27.35
C MET A 126 8.82 5.60 -28.05
N ILE A 127 9.69 6.27 -27.29
CA ILE A 127 10.60 7.29 -27.82
C ILE A 127 11.82 6.65 -28.49
N SER A 128 12.25 5.47 -28.00
CA SER A 128 13.47 4.78 -28.47
C SER A 128 13.22 3.63 -29.46
N SER A 129 11.95 3.27 -29.73
CA SER A 129 11.53 2.13 -30.58
C SER A 129 12.09 0.74 -30.15
N GLU A 130 12.62 0.60 -28.95
CA GLU A 130 13.25 -0.63 -28.46
C GLU A 130 12.28 -1.62 -27.78
N TYR A 131 11.11 -1.13 -27.32
CA TYR A 131 10.13 -1.95 -26.60
C TYR A 131 9.02 -2.37 -27.56
N SER A 132 8.98 -3.64 -27.92
CA SER A 132 7.97 -4.15 -28.83
C SER A 132 6.59 -4.19 -28.19
N LEU A 133 5.54 -4.03 -29.01
CA LEU A 133 4.16 -4.25 -28.59
C LEU A 133 3.94 -5.67 -28.05
N GLU A 134 4.72 -6.63 -28.54
CA GLU A 134 4.72 -8.02 -28.09
C GLU A 134 5.19 -8.12 -26.63
N GLN A 135 6.31 -7.49 -26.28
CA GLN A 135 6.81 -7.47 -24.90
C GLN A 135 5.82 -6.78 -23.94
N TYR A 136 5.25 -5.65 -24.36
CA TYR A 136 4.20 -5.00 -23.60
C TYR A 136 3.00 -5.92 -23.35
N SER A 137 2.57 -6.66 -24.37
CA SER A 137 1.45 -7.60 -24.24
C SER A 137 1.74 -8.73 -23.26
N LEU A 138 2.97 -9.30 -23.28
CA LEU A 138 3.40 -10.34 -22.35
C LEU A 138 3.47 -9.83 -20.91
N ASP A 139 4.00 -8.63 -20.71
CA ASP A 139 4.11 -8.02 -19.39
C ASP A 139 2.72 -7.70 -18.81
N MET A 140 1.80 -7.20 -19.66
CA MET A 140 0.41 -6.96 -19.25
C MET A 140 -0.34 -8.27 -18.95
N GLU A 141 -0.09 -9.33 -19.67
CA GLU A 141 -0.68 -10.65 -19.38
C GLU A 141 -0.19 -11.18 -18.03
N SER A 142 1.09 -11.03 -17.73
CA SER A 142 1.67 -11.40 -16.43
C SER A 142 1.04 -10.61 -15.29
N LEU A 143 0.82 -9.31 -15.49
CA LEU A 143 0.10 -8.45 -14.53
C LEU A 143 -1.34 -8.92 -14.33
N LEU A 144 -2.07 -9.25 -15.39
CA LEU A 144 -3.44 -9.75 -15.30
C LEU A 144 -3.54 -11.07 -14.51
N ARG A 145 -2.53 -11.92 -14.60
CA ARG A 145 -2.44 -13.14 -13.76
C ARG A 145 -2.30 -12.80 -12.28
N LEU A 146 -1.45 -11.81 -11.94
CA LEU A 146 -1.32 -11.32 -10.57
C LEU A 146 -2.63 -10.69 -10.05
N GLU A 147 -3.31 -9.89 -10.86
CA GLU A 147 -4.60 -9.29 -10.49
C GLU A 147 -5.68 -10.33 -10.26
N LYS A 148 -5.72 -11.40 -11.08
CA LYS A 148 -6.64 -12.52 -10.87
C LYS A 148 -6.37 -13.21 -9.54
N LYS A 149 -5.09 -13.42 -9.21
CA LYS A 149 -4.71 -14.00 -7.91
C LYS A 149 -5.19 -13.14 -6.76
N TYR A 150 -5.08 -11.81 -6.87
CA TYR A 150 -5.56 -10.86 -5.87
C TYR A 150 -7.09 -10.86 -5.74
N SER A 151 -7.83 -10.98 -6.85
CA SER A 151 -9.29 -11.01 -6.85
C SER A 151 -9.88 -12.31 -6.27
N LEU A 152 -9.09 -13.40 -6.18
CA LEU A 152 -9.48 -14.66 -5.55
C LEU A 152 -9.44 -14.55 -4.02
N PHE A 153 -8.61 -13.66 -3.45
CA PHE A 153 -8.72 -13.26 -2.05
C PHE A 153 -9.92 -12.31 -1.95
N LYS A 154 -11.10 -12.88 -1.75
CA LYS A 154 -12.31 -12.10 -1.48
C LYS A 154 -12.17 -11.48 -0.09
N LEU A 155 -11.67 -10.26 -0.06
CA LEU A 155 -11.96 -9.36 1.03
C LEU A 155 -13.40 -8.86 0.89
#